data_f53bf6aae5f2e28b9ec96392911a4c5a
#
_entry.id   f53bf6aae5f2e28b9ec96392911a4c5a
#
_cell.length_a   1.000
_cell.length_b   1.000
_cell.length_c   1.000
_cell.angle_alpha   90.00
_cell.angle_beta   90.00
_cell.angle_gamma   90.00
#
_symmetry.space_group_name_H-M   'P 1'
#
loop_
_entity.id
_entity.type
_entity.pdbx_description
1 polymer ?
#
loop_
_entity_poly.entity_id
_entity_poly.type
_entity_poly.pdbx_seq_one_letter_code
_entity_poly.pdbx_strand_id
1 'polypeptide(L)'
;MAMLARPLRVDLTKTPVLCWRWRIDAPLRNADLTKKSGDDFAARVYIAFSMDTAALTLGQRIKLGMARGLYGNQVPDAAVNYVWDNTHSIGFEAPNAYTDLTRMVVLESGAARAQRWVEERRNVLDDASRLFSTNQLTTAQLAVASDTDNTGEAAHAGFADFHFVGRDDPCRFPALHTTTEP
;
A
#
# COMPACT_ATOMS: atom_id res chain seq x y z
N MET A 1 10.42 -10.66 4.74
CA MET A 1 9.71 -9.71 3.83
C MET A 1 10.35 -9.69 2.46
N ALA A 2 9.53 -9.67 1.38
CA ALA A 2 9.97 -9.38 0.01
C ALA A 2 9.32 -8.06 -0.44
N MET A 3 10.12 -7.13 -0.95
CA MET A 3 9.63 -5.81 -1.40
C MET A 3 10.30 -5.41 -2.71
N LEU A 4 9.51 -4.87 -3.62
CA LEU A 4 9.97 -4.20 -4.82
C LEU A 4 9.48 -2.76 -4.82
N ALA A 5 10.38 -1.81 -4.92
CA ALA A 5 10.09 -0.39 -4.87
C ALA A 5 10.70 0.37 -6.05
N ARG A 6 10.00 1.41 -6.51
CA ARG A 6 10.49 2.32 -7.55
C ARG A 6 10.13 3.76 -7.21
N PRO A 7 10.96 4.73 -7.59
CA PRO A 7 10.58 6.13 -7.52
C PRO A 7 9.29 6.39 -8.31
N LEU A 8 8.43 7.24 -7.76
CA LEU A 8 7.18 7.64 -8.37
C LEU A 8 7.11 9.16 -8.45
N ARG A 9 6.86 9.67 -9.65
CA ARG A 9 6.64 11.10 -9.90
C ARG A 9 5.37 11.25 -10.72
N VAL A 10 4.23 11.32 -10.04
CA VAL A 10 2.91 11.47 -10.63
C VAL A 10 2.27 12.74 -10.09
N ASP A 11 1.74 13.55 -10.98
CA ASP A 11 0.92 14.71 -10.63
C ASP A 11 -0.51 14.22 -10.30
N LEU A 12 -0.79 14.00 -9.02
CA LEU A 12 -2.09 13.52 -8.58
C LEU A 12 -3.23 14.52 -8.80
N THR A 13 -2.94 15.79 -9.12
CA THR A 13 -3.98 16.75 -9.52
C THR A 13 -4.53 16.45 -10.90
N LYS A 14 -3.75 15.79 -11.76
CA LYS A 14 -4.13 15.40 -13.12
C LYS A 14 -4.57 13.95 -13.22
N THR A 15 -3.81 13.04 -12.60
CA THR A 15 -4.05 11.60 -12.65
C THR A 15 -4.07 11.02 -11.23
N PRO A 16 -5.15 11.29 -10.46
CA PRO A 16 -5.23 10.89 -9.05
C PRO A 16 -5.50 9.40 -8.83
N VAL A 17 -5.94 8.70 -9.86
CA VAL A 17 -6.45 7.32 -9.70
C VAL A 17 -5.39 6.31 -10.10
N LEU A 18 -4.98 5.47 -9.15
CA LEU A 18 -4.14 4.31 -9.39
C LEU A 18 -5.01 3.09 -9.70
N CYS A 19 -4.63 2.41 -10.77
CA CYS A 19 -5.18 1.13 -11.19
C CYS A 19 -4.09 0.06 -11.13
N TRP A 20 -4.42 -1.14 -10.67
CA TRP A 20 -3.52 -2.30 -10.68
C TRP A 20 -4.28 -3.61 -10.57
N ARG A 21 -3.58 -4.71 -10.81
CA ARG A 21 -4.04 -6.05 -10.47
C ARG A 21 -3.14 -6.64 -9.41
N TRP A 22 -3.72 -7.40 -8.52
CA TRP A 22 -3.00 -8.25 -7.59
C TRP A 22 -3.68 -9.59 -7.40
N ARG A 23 -2.94 -10.55 -6.91
CA ARG A 23 -3.45 -11.84 -6.47
C ARG A 23 -2.64 -12.34 -5.28
N ILE A 24 -3.25 -13.17 -4.47
CA ILE A 24 -2.58 -13.98 -3.45
C ILE A 24 -2.99 -15.44 -3.63
N ASP A 25 -2.16 -16.37 -3.16
CA ASP A 25 -2.55 -17.78 -3.11
C ASP A 25 -3.48 -18.04 -1.93
N ALA A 26 -3.20 -17.45 -0.77
CA ALA A 26 -4.04 -17.50 0.42
C ALA A 26 -3.76 -16.27 1.33
N PRO A 27 -4.74 -15.82 2.14
CA PRO A 27 -4.46 -14.85 3.19
C PRO A 27 -3.63 -15.49 4.31
N LEU A 28 -2.89 -14.69 5.07
CA LEU A 28 -2.20 -15.13 6.27
C LEU A 28 -3.23 -15.38 7.39
N ARG A 29 -3.01 -16.43 8.19
CA ARG A 29 -3.99 -16.83 9.22
C ARG A 29 -3.83 -16.05 10.52
N ASN A 30 -2.57 -15.73 10.87
CA ASN A 30 -2.20 -15.16 12.16
C ASN A 30 -1.84 -13.68 12.07
N ALA A 31 -2.01 -13.06 10.90
CA ALA A 31 -1.78 -11.64 10.72
C ALA A 31 -2.85 -10.80 11.46
N ASP A 32 -2.43 -9.67 12.01
CA ASP A 32 -3.29 -8.69 12.66
C ASP A 32 -2.69 -7.30 12.45
N LEU A 33 -3.24 -6.55 11.51
CA LEU A 33 -2.72 -5.24 11.11
C LEU A 33 -2.73 -4.19 12.24
N THR A 34 -3.40 -4.47 13.35
CA THR A 34 -3.45 -3.58 14.53
C THR A 34 -2.34 -3.87 15.53
N LYS A 35 -1.57 -4.96 15.36
CA LYS A 35 -0.54 -5.40 16.29
C LYS A 35 0.82 -5.54 15.61
N LYS A 36 1.88 -5.12 16.30
CA LYS A 36 3.26 -5.27 15.80
C LYS A 36 3.65 -6.73 15.55
N SER A 37 3.19 -7.64 16.37
CA SER A 37 3.46 -9.07 16.22
C SER A 37 2.69 -9.75 15.08
N GLY A 38 1.79 -9.03 14.45
CA GLY A 38 0.96 -9.51 13.34
C GLY A 38 0.99 -8.57 12.12
N ASP A 39 1.96 -7.63 12.05
CA ASP A 39 2.09 -6.67 10.93
C ASP A 39 2.65 -7.35 9.68
N ASP A 40 1.97 -8.42 9.27
CA ASP A 40 2.27 -9.20 8.08
C ASP A 40 1.10 -9.17 7.09
N PHE A 41 1.42 -9.25 5.82
CA PHE A 41 0.43 -9.19 4.74
C PHE A 41 0.81 -10.10 3.58
N ALA A 42 -0.13 -10.88 3.10
CA ALA A 42 0.07 -11.67 1.88
C ALA A 42 0.36 -10.78 0.68
N ALA A 43 -0.32 -9.64 0.56
CA ALA A 43 -0.05 -8.63 -0.45
C ALA A 43 -0.31 -7.22 0.07
N ARG A 44 0.59 -6.29 -0.23
CA ARG A 44 0.40 -4.86 0.06
C ARG A 44 1.03 -3.96 -1.00
N VAL A 45 0.38 -2.82 -1.24
CA VAL A 45 0.81 -1.78 -2.18
C VAL A 45 0.97 -0.46 -1.44
N TYR A 46 2.17 0.11 -1.46
CA TYR A 46 2.48 1.38 -0.85
C TYR A 46 2.50 2.50 -1.88
N ILE A 47 1.87 3.60 -1.56
CA ILE A 47 2.15 4.89 -2.18
C ILE A 47 2.74 5.79 -1.10
N ALA A 48 4.02 6.07 -1.24
CA ALA A 48 4.77 6.92 -0.34
C ALA A 48 4.78 8.37 -0.84
N PHE A 49 4.77 9.29 0.09
CA PHE A 49 4.70 10.73 -0.16
C PHE A 49 5.83 11.47 0.55
N SER A 50 6.28 12.55 -0.09
CA SER A 50 6.93 13.66 0.57
C SER A 50 5.86 14.69 0.95
N MET A 51 5.98 15.25 2.14
CA MET A 51 5.09 16.29 2.63
C MET A 51 5.90 17.40 3.31
N ASP A 52 5.30 18.58 3.45
CA ASP A 52 5.93 19.62 4.23
C ASP A 52 6.03 19.17 5.69
N THR A 53 7.26 19.09 6.19
CA THR A 53 7.53 18.70 7.58
C THR A 53 6.94 19.70 8.59
N ALA A 54 6.57 20.91 8.18
CA ALA A 54 5.83 21.86 9.01
C ALA A 54 4.43 21.34 9.39
N ALA A 55 3.84 20.47 8.57
CA ALA A 55 2.55 19.84 8.84
C ALA A 55 2.64 18.69 9.86
N LEU A 56 3.84 18.22 10.18
CA LEU A 56 4.06 17.14 11.14
C LEU A 56 4.08 17.67 12.58
N THR A 57 3.52 16.91 13.51
CA THR A 57 3.68 17.17 14.95
C THR A 57 5.15 17.01 15.37
N LEU A 58 5.54 17.61 16.49
CA LEU A 58 6.90 17.48 17.01
C LEU A 58 7.31 16.01 17.22
N GLY A 59 6.38 15.18 17.74
CA GLY A 59 6.63 13.74 17.93
C GLY A 59 6.87 13.00 16.63
N GLN A 60 6.11 13.31 15.57
CA GLN A 60 6.28 12.73 14.23
C GLN A 60 7.63 13.14 13.62
N ARG A 61 8.02 14.42 13.74
CA ARG A 61 9.34 14.90 13.26
C ARG A 61 10.49 14.18 13.95
N ILE A 62 10.42 13.97 15.28
CA ILE A 62 11.44 13.24 16.02
C ILE A 62 11.53 11.79 15.54
N LYS A 63 10.39 11.09 15.43
CA LYS A 63 10.34 9.69 14.95
C LYS A 63 10.89 9.56 13.52
N LEU A 64 10.48 10.46 12.62
CA LEU A 64 10.97 10.50 11.25
C LEU A 64 12.47 10.78 11.18
N GLY A 65 12.96 11.72 11.98
CA GLY A 65 14.39 12.02 12.09
C GLY A 65 15.20 10.81 12.56
N MET A 66 14.72 10.09 13.57
CA MET A 66 15.34 8.84 14.04
C MET A 66 15.34 7.75 12.94
N ALA A 67 14.20 7.55 12.27
CA ALA A 67 14.11 6.59 11.17
C ALA A 67 15.06 6.93 10.02
N ARG A 68 15.16 8.19 9.64
CA ARG A 68 16.11 8.66 8.63
C ARG A 68 17.58 8.52 9.05
N GLY A 69 17.87 8.70 10.34
CA GLY A 69 19.20 8.46 10.91
C GLY A 69 19.63 6.99 10.80
N LEU A 70 18.70 6.05 10.91
CA LEU A 70 18.96 4.61 10.83
C LEU A 70 18.91 4.06 9.40
N TYR A 71 17.96 4.52 8.58
CA TYR A 71 17.64 3.93 7.27
C TYR A 71 17.94 4.88 6.09
N GLY A 72 18.48 6.05 6.36
CA GLY A 72 18.83 7.06 5.34
C GLY A 72 17.66 7.98 4.95
N ASN A 73 17.99 8.98 4.13
CA ASN A 73 17.04 10.03 3.71
C ASN A 73 15.94 9.54 2.75
N GLN A 74 15.95 8.26 2.38
CA GLN A 74 14.93 7.65 1.52
C GLN A 74 13.64 7.27 2.27
N VAL A 75 13.62 7.40 3.60
CA VAL A 75 12.40 7.18 4.41
C VAL A 75 11.37 8.25 4.02
N PRO A 76 10.21 7.87 3.49
CA PRO A 76 9.16 8.81 3.09
C PRO A 76 8.54 9.48 4.32
N ASP A 77 7.92 10.64 4.12
CA ASP A 77 7.25 11.37 5.20
C ASP A 77 5.93 10.73 5.61
N ALA A 78 5.21 10.15 4.64
CA ALA A 78 3.95 9.46 4.85
C ALA A 78 3.75 8.37 3.78
N ALA A 79 2.89 7.40 4.06
CA ALA A 79 2.49 6.41 3.08
C ALA A 79 1.04 5.93 3.28
N VAL A 80 0.30 5.80 2.19
CA VAL A 80 -0.91 4.98 2.15
C VAL A 80 -0.50 3.56 1.77
N ASN A 81 -0.97 2.61 2.54
CA ASN A 81 -0.68 1.20 2.34
C ASN A 81 -1.99 0.44 2.11
N TYR A 82 -2.25 0.07 0.87
CA TYR A 82 -3.37 -0.78 0.49
C TYR A 82 -3.02 -2.23 0.78
N VAL A 83 -3.88 -2.94 1.49
CA VAL A 83 -3.59 -4.29 1.98
C VAL A 83 -4.68 -5.29 1.62
N TRP A 84 -4.23 -6.53 1.39
CA TRP A 84 -5.08 -7.70 1.43
C TRP A 84 -5.03 -8.27 2.85
N ASP A 85 -6.10 -8.10 3.59
CA ASP A 85 -6.21 -8.52 4.99
C ASP A 85 -6.80 -9.93 5.12
N ASN A 86 -6.77 -10.48 6.31
CA ASN A 86 -7.32 -11.80 6.62
C ASN A 86 -8.71 -11.74 7.30
N THR A 87 -8.97 -10.73 8.12
CA THR A 87 -10.15 -10.69 8.99
C THR A 87 -10.92 -9.37 8.98
N HIS A 88 -10.24 -8.22 8.82
CA HIS A 88 -10.92 -6.93 8.80
C HIS A 88 -11.70 -6.75 7.51
N SER A 89 -12.84 -6.06 7.59
CA SER A 89 -13.69 -5.79 6.44
C SER A 89 -13.03 -4.88 5.42
N ILE A 90 -13.39 -5.03 4.16
CA ILE A 90 -13.04 -4.09 3.09
C ILE A 90 -13.45 -2.67 3.49
N GLY A 91 -12.54 -1.71 3.32
CA GLY A 91 -12.71 -0.33 3.75
C GLY A 91 -12.27 -0.05 5.20
N PHE A 92 -11.84 -1.05 5.96
CA PHE A 92 -11.26 -0.82 7.28
C PHE A 92 -9.96 -0.03 7.16
N GLU A 93 -9.76 0.94 8.05
CA GLU A 93 -8.61 1.83 8.09
C GLU A 93 -7.99 1.87 9.47
N ALA A 94 -6.67 1.83 9.52
CA ALA A 94 -5.91 1.96 10.76
C ALA A 94 -4.55 2.63 10.53
N PRO A 95 -3.93 3.24 11.54
CA PRO A 95 -2.50 3.51 11.48
C PRO A 95 -1.74 2.17 11.44
N ASN A 96 -0.56 2.16 10.82
CA ASN A 96 0.34 1.03 10.94
C ASN A 96 0.77 0.83 12.41
N ALA A 97 0.98 -0.40 12.84
CA ALA A 97 1.30 -0.75 14.22
C ALA A 97 2.61 -0.11 14.75
N TYR A 98 3.50 0.35 13.88
CA TYR A 98 4.76 1.01 14.24
C TYR A 98 4.71 2.52 14.11
N THR A 99 3.87 3.07 13.22
CA THR A 99 3.84 4.50 12.94
C THR A 99 2.49 4.96 12.39
N ASP A 100 2.04 6.12 12.83
CA ASP A 100 0.86 6.81 12.32
C ASP A 100 1.11 7.58 11.00
N LEU A 101 2.37 7.62 10.55
CA LEU A 101 2.75 8.17 9.24
C LEU A 101 2.51 7.19 8.07
N THR A 102 2.21 5.93 8.37
CA THR A 102 1.70 4.95 7.41
C THR A 102 0.27 4.60 7.78
N ARG A 103 -0.64 4.73 6.83
CA ARG A 103 -2.06 4.45 7.01
C ARG A 103 -2.46 3.24 6.17
N MET A 104 -3.04 2.26 6.84
CA MET A 104 -3.50 1.02 6.24
C MET A 104 -4.93 1.19 5.73
N VAL A 105 -5.21 0.67 4.54
CA VAL A 105 -6.56 0.62 3.95
C VAL A 105 -6.78 -0.79 3.41
N VAL A 106 -7.73 -1.50 3.97
CA VAL A 106 -8.10 -2.85 3.53
C VAL A 106 -8.92 -2.76 2.24
N LEU A 107 -8.41 -3.33 1.15
CA LEU A 107 -9.11 -3.38 -0.13
C LEU A 107 -9.67 -4.77 -0.42
N GLU A 108 -8.99 -5.82 0.02
CA GLU A 108 -9.44 -7.20 -0.07
C GLU A 108 -9.32 -7.87 1.29
N SER A 109 -10.19 -8.84 1.56
CA SER A 109 -10.24 -9.53 2.83
C SER A 109 -10.56 -11.01 2.69
N GLY A 110 -9.85 -11.84 3.44
CA GLY A 110 -10.05 -13.28 3.47
C GLY A 110 -9.72 -13.98 2.15
N ALA A 111 -10.23 -15.21 1.99
CA ALA A 111 -9.89 -16.09 0.88
C ALA A 111 -10.86 -16.04 -0.30
N ALA A 112 -11.98 -15.30 -0.20
CA ALA A 112 -13.05 -15.37 -1.20
C ALA A 112 -12.61 -15.00 -2.63
N ARG A 113 -11.63 -14.11 -2.75
CA ARG A 113 -11.04 -13.68 -4.03
C ARG A 113 -9.59 -14.12 -4.22
N ALA A 114 -9.04 -14.96 -3.34
CA ALA A 114 -7.70 -15.54 -3.52
C ALA A 114 -7.62 -16.42 -4.79
N GLN A 115 -6.39 -16.69 -5.25
CA GLN A 115 -6.03 -17.50 -6.42
C GLN A 115 -6.51 -16.94 -7.77
N ARG A 116 -7.02 -15.72 -7.79
CA ARG A 116 -7.40 -15.02 -9.04
C ARG A 116 -6.88 -13.59 -9.03
N TRP A 117 -6.65 -13.03 -10.19
CA TRP A 117 -6.31 -11.63 -10.35
C TRP A 117 -7.52 -10.77 -10.01
N VAL A 118 -7.31 -9.81 -9.12
CA VAL A 118 -8.29 -8.83 -8.70
C VAL A 118 -7.85 -7.47 -9.21
N GLU A 119 -8.77 -6.75 -9.83
CA GLU A 119 -8.57 -5.40 -10.34
C GLU A 119 -8.95 -4.39 -9.27
N GLU A 120 -8.05 -3.43 -9.04
CA GLU A 120 -8.24 -2.34 -8.09
C GLU A 120 -8.22 -1.00 -8.79
N ARG A 121 -9.00 -0.09 -8.24
CA ARG A 121 -9.08 1.30 -8.67
C ARG A 121 -9.22 2.19 -7.44
N ARG A 122 -8.18 2.97 -7.11
CA ARG A 122 -8.18 3.85 -5.93
C ARG A 122 -7.84 5.28 -6.30
N ASN A 123 -8.63 6.23 -5.84
CA ASN A 123 -8.26 7.64 -5.90
C ASN A 123 -7.25 7.93 -4.77
N VAL A 124 -5.97 7.86 -5.11
CA VAL A 124 -4.85 8.03 -4.18
C VAL A 124 -4.83 9.42 -3.55
N LEU A 125 -5.22 10.46 -4.31
CA LEU A 125 -5.29 11.83 -3.78
C LEU A 125 -6.37 11.95 -2.70
N ASP A 126 -7.56 11.42 -2.96
CA ASP A 126 -8.68 11.50 -2.01
C ASP A 126 -8.35 10.69 -0.74
N ASP A 127 -7.79 9.47 -0.90
CA ASP A 127 -7.39 8.63 0.22
C ASP A 127 -6.31 9.33 1.06
N ALA A 128 -5.24 9.82 0.43
CA ALA A 128 -4.14 10.47 1.14
C ALA A 128 -4.60 11.78 1.82
N SER A 129 -5.38 12.61 1.13
CA SER A 129 -5.91 13.86 1.68
C SER A 129 -6.77 13.61 2.92
N ARG A 130 -7.61 12.59 2.89
CA ARG A 130 -8.47 12.19 4.00
C ARG A 130 -7.67 11.62 5.17
N LEU A 131 -6.73 10.71 4.89
CA LEU A 131 -5.97 9.99 5.91
C LEU A 131 -4.94 10.86 6.62
N PHE A 132 -4.40 11.87 5.94
CA PHE A 132 -3.39 12.78 6.49
C PHE A 132 -3.90 14.19 6.74
N SER A 133 -5.17 14.47 6.44
CA SER A 133 -5.79 15.79 6.61
C SER A 133 -5.02 16.92 5.89
N THR A 134 -4.41 16.60 4.75
CA THR A 134 -3.66 17.54 3.90
C THR A 134 -3.74 17.15 2.44
N ASN A 135 -3.72 18.12 1.55
CA ASN A 135 -3.60 17.96 0.10
C ASN A 135 -2.24 18.41 -0.46
N GLN A 136 -1.31 18.77 0.43
CA GLN A 136 0.07 19.13 0.07
C GLN A 136 0.99 17.89 0.13
N LEU A 137 0.68 16.91 -0.71
CA LEU A 137 1.41 15.65 -0.81
C LEU A 137 2.01 15.51 -2.20
N THR A 138 3.29 15.18 -2.26
CA THR A 138 3.99 14.87 -3.51
C THR A 138 4.33 13.38 -3.52
N THR A 139 3.99 12.66 -4.58
CA THR A 139 4.34 11.25 -4.70
C THR A 139 5.85 11.07 -4.75
N ALA A 140 6.38 10.13 -3.98
CA ALA A 140 7.80 9.84 -3.88
C ALA A 140 8.15 8.45 -4.38
N GLN A 141 7.34 7.43 -4.00
CA GLN A 141 7.63 6.04 -4.32
C GLN A 141 6.34 5.22 -4.41
N LEU A 142 6.36 4.22 -5.30
CA LEU A 142 5.43 3.09 -5.31
C LEU A 142 6.22 1.85 -4.92
N ALA A 143 5.67 1.06 -4.00
CA ALA A 143 6.23 -0.23 -3.64
C ALA A 143 5.15 -1.30 -3.54
N VAL A 144 5.53 -2.54 -3.80
CA VAL A 144 4.73 -3.73 -3.56
C VAL A 144 5.48 -4.66 -2.63
N ALA A 145 4.78 -5.33 -1.73
CA ALA A 145 5.42 -6.24 -0.79
C ALA A 145 4.53 -7.42 -0.41
N SER A 146 5.19 -8.49 0.00
CA SER A 146 4.65 -9.64 0.72
C SER A 146 5.51 -9.87 1.96
N ASP A 147 4.88 -10.06 3.10
CA ASP A 147 5.53 -10.03 4.39
C ASP A 147 5.00 -11.11 5.33
N THR A 148 5.89 -11.86 5.98
CA THR A 148 5.55 -13.00 6.83
C THR A 148 6.56 -13.20 7.98
N ASP A 149 7.34 -12.16 8.30
CA ASP A 149 8.43 -12.30 9.28
C ASP A 149 7.93 -12.26 10.74
N ASN A 150 6.76 -11.71 11.00
CA ASN A 150 6.14 -11.71 12.31
C ASN A 150 5.35 -12.99 12.60
N THR A 151 4.64 -13.52 11.62
CA THR A 151 3.78 -14.71 11.77
C THR A 151 4.52 -16.02 11.48
N GLY A 152 5.65 -15.96 10.75
CA GLY A 152 6.40 -17.15 10.31
C GLY A 152 5.67 -17.99 9.27
N GLU A 153 4.61 -17.46 8.66
CA GLU A 153 3.86 -18.11 7.59
C GLU A 153 4.58 -17.98 6.24
N ALA A 154 4.05 -18.58 5.19
CA ALA A 154 4.48 -18.39 3.81
C ALA A 154 3.38 -17.69 3.01
N ALA A 155 3.78 -16.76 2.15
CA ALA A 155 2.85 -16.06 1.26
C ALA A 155 3.39 -16.02 -0.17
N HIS A 156 2.48 -16.13 -1.14
CA HIS A 156 2.76 -15.87 -2.54
C HIS A 156 1.78 -14.81 -3.04
N ALA A 157 2.32 -13.77 -3.66
CA ALA A 157 1.53 -12.69 -4.24
C ALA A 157 2.03 -12.34 -5.64
N GLY A 158 1.11 -11.91 -6.48
CA GLY A 158 1.41 -11.36 -7.79
C GLY A 158 0.87 -9.94 -7.90
N PHE A 159 1.59 -9.08 -8.63
CA PHE A 159 1.21 -7.69 -8.87
C PHE A 159 1.44 -7.36 -10.35
N ALA A 160 0.47 -6.68 -10.98
CA ALA A 160 0.53 -6.36 -12.39
C ALA A 160 -0.21 -5.07 -12.76
N ASP A 161 0.07 -4.55 -13.94
CA ASP A 161 -0.71 -3.53 -14.67
C ASP A 161 -0.88 -2.18 -13.95
N PHE A 162 0.14 -1.76 -13.17
CA PHE A 162 0.11 -0.47 -12.48
C PHE A 162 0.09 0.69 -13.47
N HIS A 163 -0.96 1.51 -13.41
CA HIS A 163 -1.06 2.74 -14.17
C HIS A 163 -1.92 3.79 -13.46
N PHE A 164 -1.68 5.05 -13.78
CA PHE A 164 -2.47 6.16 -13.25
C PHE A 164 -3.38 6.71 -14.34
N VAL A 165 -4.60 7.08 -13.95
CA VAL A 165 -5.61 7.69 -14.85
C VAL A 165 -6.24 8.92 -14.20
N GLY A 166 -6.93 9.71 -15.01
CA GLY A 166 -7.76 10.82 -14.54
C GLY A 166 -8.90 10.33 -13.63
N ARG A 167 -9.51 11.25 -12.91
CA ARG A 167 -10.57 10.93 -11.92
C ARG A 167 -11.72 10.13 -12.53
N ASP A 168 -12.16 10.52 -13.71
CA ASP A 168 -13.32 9.93 -14.39
C ASP A 168 -12.92 8.92 -15.48
N ASP A 169 -11.62 8.74 -15.71
CA ASP A 169 -11.13 7.80 -16.71
C ASP A 169 -11.22 6.36 -16.21
N PRO A 170 -11.57 5.40 -17.07
CA PRO A 170 -11.57 3.99 -16.73
C PRO A 170 -10.15 3.44 -16.62
N CYS A 171 -9.96 2.47 -15.72
CA CYS A 171 -8.77 1.63 -15.75
C CYS A 171 -8.75 0.77 -17.02
N ARG A 172 -7.56 0.59 -17.61
CA ARG A 172 -7.38 -0.21 -18.83
C ARG A 172 -6.44 -1.37 -18.51
N PHE A 173 -7.01 -2.55 -18.42
CA PHE A 173 -6.26 -3.76 -18.15
C PHE A 173 -6.10 -4.60 -19.42
N PRO A 174 -4.86 -5.02 -19.77
CA PRO A 174 -4.65 -5.98 -20.84
C PRO A 174 -5.37 -7.29 -20.56
N ALA A 175 -5.72 -8.05 -21.61
CA ALA A 175 -6.20 -9.42 -21.43
C ALA A 175 -5.15 -10.24 -20.66
N LEU A 176 -5.59 -11.01 -19.67
CA LEU A 176 -4.69 -11.94 -19.00
C LEU A 176 -4.32 -13.03 -20.01
N HIS A 177 -3.03 -13.13 -20.34
CA HIS A 177 -2.54 -14.26 -21.09
C HIS A 177 -2.60 -15.49 -20.17
N THR A 178 -3.56 -16.37 -20.42
CA THR A 178 -3.51 -17.73 -19.88
C THR A 178 -2.38 -18.44 -20.62
N THR A 179 -1.19 -18.46 -20.03
CA THR A 179 -0.17 -19.43 -20.40
C THR A 179 -0.75 -20.80 -20.02
N THR A 180 -1.34 -21.48 -20.97
CA THR A 180 -1.44 -22.94 -20.89
C THR A 180 -0.01 -23.42 -21.02
N GLU A 181 0.65 -23.69 -19.89
CA GLU A 181 1.86 -24.50 -19.92
C GLU A 181 1.54 -25.85 -20.54
N PRO A 182 2.41 -26.33 -21.45
CA PRO A 182 2.22 -27.64 -22.09
C PRO A 182 2.38 -28.81 -21.12
#